data_1effd427d43e29298706568e9a7126ea
#
_entry.id   1effd427d43e29298706568e9a7126ea
#
_cell.length_a   1.000
_cell.length_b   1.000
_cell.length_c   1.000
_cell.angle_alpha   90.00
_cell.angle_beta   90.00
_cell.angle_gamma   90.00
#
_symmetry.space_group_name_H-M   'P 1'
#
loop_
_entity.id
_entity.type
_entity.pdbx_description
1 polymer ?
#
loop_
_entity_poly.entity_id
_entity_poly.type
_entity_poly.pdbx_seq_one_letter_code
_entity_poly.pdbx_strand_id
1 'polypeptide(L)'
;MKLSPFFLALFVALLSRATIAADPPAPQSIILASTTSVENSGLLANILPSFTKETGITVHVLAQGTGQALQTAARDDADLVLVHDPEKFIAAGDGIDRRQIAWNDFIVVGPRSDPAHIAGTHDAVAAMRAIASARAPFVSRGDKSGTDALEHRLWRVAEIDPVKAGGGSWYRDIGGGMGAALNAAQAMNAYTISDRGTWLSFGNKGDLAVLVEGDPRLLNRYDVILLNPAKHPVPKQDLARRFAQWLLSPEGQAAIGAYTVHGEQLFYPSASHPK
;
A
#
# COMPACT_ATOMS: atom_id res chain seq x y z
N MET A 1 -55.21 50.22 -69.20
CA MET A 1 -54.27 50.95 -68.35
C MET A 1 -54.60 50.68 -66.88
N LYS A 2 -53.89 49.79 -66.21
CA LYS A 2 -53.75 49.74 -64.77
C LYS A 2 -52.65 48.71 -64.48
N LEU A 3 -51.50 49.19 -63.98
CA LEU A 3 -50.37 48.37 -63.56
C LEU A 3 -50.68 47.73 -62.18
N SER A 4 -50.34 46.46 -62.05
CA SER A 4 -50.40 45.73 -60.76
C SER A 4 -48.96 45.58 -60.22
N PRO A 5 -48.66 45.87 -58.93
CA PRO A 5 -47.33 45.71 -58.37
C PRO A 5 -47.13 44.29 -57.87
N PHE A 6 -45.99 43.73 -58.30
CA PHE A 6 -45.45 42.45 -57.81
C PHE A 6 -44.91 42.61 -56.35
N PHE A 7 -45.49 41.88 -55.43
CA PHE A 7 -44.90 41.70 -54.05
C PHE A 7 -43.87 40.59 -54.06
N LEU A 8 -42.62 40.97 -53.89
CA LEU A 8 -41.50 40.02 -53.65
C LEU A 8 -41.40 39.69 -52.17
N ALA A 9 -41.86 38.52 -51.79
CA ALA A 9 -41.70 38.01 -50.45
C ALA A 9 -40.31 37.38 -50.20
N LEU A 10 -39.47 38.07 -49.42
CA LEU A 10 -38.15 37.60 -49.05
C LEU A 10 -38.27 36.58 -47.92
N PHE A 11 -38.09 35.28 -48.21
CA PHE A 11 -38.11 34.20 -47.23
C PHE A 11 -36.72 34.11 -46.57
N VAL A 12 -36.52 34.67 -45.38
CA VAL A 12 -35.32 34.52 -44.59
C VAL A 12 -35.39 33.18 -43.86
N ALA A 13 -34.68 32.17 -44.35
CA ALA A 13 -34.50 30.89 -43.69
C ALA A 13 -33.52 31.05 -42.52
N LEU A 14 -34.02 31.10 -41.29
CA LEU A 14 -33.19 30.95 -40.08
C LEU A 14 -32.70 29.49 -39.98
N LEU A 15 -31.45 29.24 -40.35
CA LEU A 15 -30.75 28.02 -40.08
C LEU A 15 -30.38 28.00 -38.56
N SER A 16 -31.25 27.42 -37.73
CA SER A 16 -30.92 27.09 -36.35
C SER A 16 -29.78 26.02 -36.33
N ARG A 17 -28.57 26.44 -36.07
CA ARG A 17 -27.50 25.52 -35.75
C ARG A 17 -27.84 24.87 -34.39
N ALA A 18 -28.38 23.65 -34.42
CA ALA A 18 -28.42 22.80 -33.24
C ALA A 18 -26.97 22.49 -32.83
N THR A 19 -26.50 23.11 -31.79
CA THR A 19 -25.28 22.68 -31.07
C THR A 19 -25.58 21.30 -30.49
N ILE A 20 -25.09 20.24 -31.10
CA ILE A 20 -25.06 18.92 -30.52
C ILE A 20 -24.13 19.06 -29.32
N ALA A 21 -24.69 19.15 -28.12
CA ALA A 21 -23.91 19.00 -26.90
C ALA A 21 -23.27 17.61 -26.95
N ALA A 22 -21.95 17.56 -27.02
CA ALA A 22 -21.24 16.29 -26.93
C ALA A 22 -21.64 15.63 -25.61
N ASP A 23 -22.02 14.36 -25.65
CA ASP A 23 -22.26 13.58 -24.44
C ASP A 23 -21.05 13.74 -23.50
N PRO A 24 -21.26 13.87 -22.19
CA PRO A 24 -20.18 13.93 -21.24
C PRO A 24 -19.30 12.69 -21.45
N PRO A 25 -17.97 12.83 -21.45
CA PRO A 25 -17.06 11.71 -21.67
C PRO A 25 -17.39 10.60 -20.66
N ALA A 26 -17.43 9.36 -21.13
CA ALA A 26 -17.69 8.20 -20.28
C ALA A 26 -16.77 8.25 -19.05
N PRO A 27 -17.27 7.90 -17.86
CA PRO A 27 -16.47 7.94 -16.64
C PRO A 27 -15.21 7.08 -16.81
N GLN A 28 -14.05 7.72 -16.67
CA GLN A 28 -12.76 7.04 -16.79
C GLN A 28 -12.44 6.35 -15.48
N SER A 29 -12.08 5.08 -15.53
CA SER A 29 -11.69 4.33 -14.32
C SER A 29 -10.57 3.34 -14.60
N ILE A 30 -9.77 3.07 -13.57
CA ILE A 30 -8.70 2.07 -13.56
C ILE A 30 -8.86 1.13 -12.37
N ILE A 31 -8.27 -0.07 -12.48
CA ILE A 31 -8.19 -1.06 -11.42
C ILE A 31 -6.76 -1.09 -10.89
N LEU A 32 -6.61 -0.82 -9.60
CA LEU A 32 -5.35 -0.88 -8.87
C LEU A 32 -5.28 -2.16 -8.05
N ALA A 33 -4.42 -3.10 -8.41
CA ALA A 33 -4.11 -4.22 -7.52
C ALA A 33 -3.15 -3.75 -6.41
N SER A 34 -3.59 -3.88 -5.17
CA SER A 34 -2.82 -3.43 -4.00
C SER A 34 -2.90 -4.43 -2.86
N THR A 35 -2.29 -4.09 -1.72
CA THR A 35 -2.26 -4.99 -0.57
C THR A 35 -3.31 -4.62 0.48
N THR A 36 -3.77 -5.65 1.22
CA THR A 36 -4.69 -5.44 2.35
C THR A 36 -4.08 -4.53 3.42
N SER A 37 -2.74 -4.50 3.56
CA SER A 37 -2.06 -3.59 4.48
C SER A 37 -2.15 -2.13 4.02
N VAL A 38 -2.05 -1.86 2.71
CA VAL A 38 -2.24 -0.51 2.15
C VAL A 38 -3.69 -0.06 2.32
N GLU A 39 -4.64 -0.94 2.03
CA GLU A 39 -6.08 -0.63 2.20
C GLU A 39 -6.41 -0.35 3.66
N ASN A 40 -6.01 -1.24 4.57
CA ASN A 40 -6.30 -1.13 6.00
C ASN A 40 -5.59 0.07 6.65
N SER A 41 -4.50 0.57 6.05
CA SER A 41 -3.84 1.79 6.54
C SER A 41 -4.67 3.05 6.36
N GLY A 42 -5.68 3.03 5.47
CA GLY A 42 -6.51 4.19 5.13
C GLY A 42 -5.85 5.17 4.16
N LEU A 43 -4.59 4.97 3.75
CA LEU A 43 -3.88 5.89 2.86
C LEU A 43 -4.65 6.13 1.55
N LEU A 44 -5.01 5.05 0.85
CA LEU A 44 -5.71 5.17 -0.44
C LEU A 44 -7.07 5.88 -0.29
N ALA A 45 -7.85 5.53 0.75
CA ALA A 45 -9.13 6.21 1.02
C ALA A 45 -8.95 7.72 1.25
N ASN A 46 -7.80 8.14 1.80
CA ASN A 46 -7.48 9.54 2.03
C ASN A 46 -7.05 10.28 0.75
N ILE A 47 -6.19 9.68 -0.09
CA ILE A 47 -5.57 10.39 -1.23
C ILE A 47 -6.36 10.28 -2.53
N LEU A 48 -7.09 9.18 -2.78
CA LEU A 48 -7.82 8.96 -4.04
C LEU A 48 -8.89 10.02 -4.35
N PRO A 49 -9.64 10.58 -3.38
CA PRO A 49 -10.58 11.66 -3.67
C PRO A 49 -9.92 12.89 -4.30
N SER A 50 -8.70 13.24 -3.89
CA SER A 50 -7.94 14.36 -4.47
C SER A 50 -7.54 14.09 -5.92
N PHE A 51 -7.04 12.89 -6.21
CA PHE A 51 -6.74 12.46 -7.57
C PHE A 51 -7.97 12.48 -8.48
N THR A 52 -9.08 11.90 -8.01
CA THR A 52 -10.33 11.86 -8.80
C THR A 52 -10.87 13.27 -9.06
N LYS A 53 -10.82 14.16 -8.06
CA LYS A 53 -11.24 15.56 -8.21
C LYS A 53 -10.41 16.31 -9.27
N GLU A 54 -9.11 16.06 -9.32
CA GLU A 54 -8.18 16.73 -10.23
C GLU A 54 -8.28 16.19 -11.66
N THR A 55 -8.46 14.87 -11.81
CA THR A 55 -8.29 14.20 -13.12
C THR A 55 -9.57 13.67 -13.74
N GLY A 56 -10.64 13.53 -12.93
CA GLY A 56 -11.87 12.84 -13.34
C GLY A 56 -11.73 11.31 -13.42
N ILE A 57 -10.59 10.74 -13.05
CA ILE A 57 -10.34 9.30 -13.10
C ILE A 57 -10.68 8.67 -11.75
N THR A 58 -11.50 7.61 -11.77
CA THR A 58 -11.80 6.80 -10.58
C THR A 58 -10.83 5.62 -10.48
N VAL A 59 -10.28 5.38 -9.28
CA VAL A 59 -9.42 4.24 -9.01
C VAL A 59 -10.18 3.21 -8.17
N HIS A 60 -10.38 2.01 -8.73
CA HIS A 60 -10.96 0.89 -8.00
C HIS A 60 -9.83 0.02 -7.42
N VAL A 61 -9.81 -0.11 -6.10
CA VAL A 61 -8.75 -0.84 -5.39
C VAL A 61 -9.15 -2.30 -5.20
N LEU A 62 -8.29 -3.23 -5.64
CA LEU A 62 -8.37 -4.65 -5.32
C LEU A 62 -7.33 -4.97 -4.24
N ALA A 63 -7.76 -4.98 -2.98
CA ALA A 63 -6.90 -5.25 -1.84
C ALA A 63 -6.75 -6.76 -1.59
N GLN A 64 -5.52 -7.27 -1.71
CA GLN A 64 -5.20 -8.70 -1.64
C GLN A 64 -3.88 -8.91 -0.88
N GLY A 65 -3.43 -10.15 -0.68
CA GLY A 65 -2.04 -10.40 -0.30
C GLY A 65 -1.09 -10.05 -1.44
N THR A 66 0.15 -9.61 -1.16
CA THR A 66 1.12 -9.17 -2.18
C THR A 66 1.23 -10.14 -3.36
N GLY A 67 1.43 -11.44 -3.07
CA GLY A 67 1.55 -12.45 -4.12
C GLY A 67 0.28 -12.58 -4.98
N GLN A 68 -0.90 -12.45 -4.38
CA GLN A 68 -2.17 -12.52 -5.09
C GLN A 68 -2.41 -11.25 -5.92
N ALA A 69 -2.09 -10.06 -5.40
CA ALA A 69 -2.19 -8.81 -6.14
C ALA A 69 -1.32 -8.84 -7.41
N LEU A 70 -0.08 -9.34 -7.30
CA LEU A 70 0.82 -9.51 -8.44
C LEU A 70 0.30 -10.56 -9.43
N GLN A 71 -0.31 -11.66 -8.96
CA GLN A 71 -0.94 -12.65 -9.83
C GLN A 71 -2.19 -12.10 -10.54
N THR A 72 -2.99 -11.27 -9.86
CA THR A 72 -4.13 -10.57 -10.46
C THR A 72 -3.68 -9.68 -11.60
N ALA A 73 -2.62 -8.90 -11.41
CA ALA A 73 -2.03 -8.07 -12.45
C ALA A 73 -1.45 -8.90 -13.61
N ALA A 74 -0.75 -10.01 -13.31
CA ALA A 74 -0.18 -10.90 -14.32
C ALA A 74 -1.25 -11.63 -15.17
N ARG A 75 -2.52 -11.64 -14.75
CA ARG A 75 -3.67 -12.16 -15.51
C ARG A 75 -4.49 -11.10 -16.21
N ASP A 76 -3.99 -9.88 -16.27
CA ASP A 76 -4.65 -8.73 -16.90
C ASP A 76 -5.95 -8.26 -16.19
N ASP A 77 -6.13 -8.65 -14.91
CA ASP A 77 -7.28 -8.29 -14.10
C ASP A 77 -7.09 -6.93 -13.36
N ALA A 78 -5.97 -6.24 -13.60
CA ALA A 78 -5.66 -4.90 -13.07
C ALA A 78 -4.92 -4.06 -14.12
N ASP A 79 -4.97 -2.74 -13.97
CA ASP A 79 -4.31 -1.79 -14.87
C ASP A 79 -2.91 -1.38 -14.37
N LEU A 80 -2.67 -1.49 -13.05
CA LEU A 80 -1.37 -1.24 -12.41
C LEU A 80 -1.33 -1.88 -11.01
N VAL A 81 -0.15 -1.89 -10.38
CA VAL A 81 0.02 -2.40 -9.02
C VAL A 81 0.65 -1.37 -8.08
N LEU A 82 0.27 -1.44 -6.79
CA LEU A 82 0.89 -0.72 -5.68
C LEU A 82 1.13 -1.71 -4.54
N VAL A 83 2.36 -2.17 -4.40
CA VAL A 83 2.70 -3.30 -3.54
C VAL A 83 4.08 -3.13 -2.87
N HIS A 84 4.38 -4.07 -1.97
CA HIS A 84 5.72 -4.33 -1.45
C HIS A 84 6.35 -5.50 -2.21
N ASP A 85 7.68 -5.63 -2.16
CA ASP A 85 8.45 -6.80 -2.63
C ASP A 85 8.05 -7.28 -4.06
N PRO A 86 8.05 -6.41 -5.09
CA PRO A 86 7.62 -6.76 -6.44
C PRO A 86 8.70 -7.48 -7.29
N GLU A 87 9.82 -7.87 -6.69
CA GLU A 87 11.03 -8.32 -7.40
C GLU A 87 10.75 -9.46 -8.38
N LYS A 88 9.93 -10.44 -7.99
CA LYS A 88 9.58 -11.57 -8.86
C LYS A 88 8.74 -11.14 -10.06
N PHE A 89 7.83 -10.20 -9.87
CA PHE A 89 6.98 -9.64 -10.92
C PHE A 89 7.80 -8.85 -11.95
N ILE A 90 8.75 -8.04 -11.46
CA ILE A 90 9.68 -7.31 -12.32
C ILE A 90 10.62 -8.27 -13.06
N ALA A 91 11.20 -9.25 -12.36
CA ALA A 91 12.10 -10.24 -12.96
C ALA A 91 11.41 -11.12 -14.01
N ALA A 92 10.12 -11.40 -13.86
CA ALA A 92 9.30 -12.06 -14.87
C ALA A 92 9.04 -11.18 -16.09
N GLY A 93 9.30 -9.87 -16.02
CA GLY A 93 9.05 -8.90 -17.09
C GLY A 93 7.58 -8.49 -17.19
N ASP A 94 6.75 -8.75 -16.17
CA ASP A 94 5.33 -8.39 -16.16
C ASP A 94 5.13 -6.92 -15.78
N GLY A 95 6.07 -6.30 -15.07
CA GLY A 95 6.02 -4.91 -14.65
C GLY A 95 7.14 -4.04 -15.25
N ILE A 96 6.83 -2.77 -15.48
CA ILE A 96 7.76 -1.73 -15.91
C ILE A 96 7.59 -0.46 -15.07
N ASP A 97 8.53 0.48 -15.20
CA ASP A 97 8.47 1.82 -14.59
C ASP A 97 8.22 1.76 -13.06
N ARG A 98 8.84 0.80 -12.37
CA ARG A 98 8.79 0.71 -10.91
C ARG A 98 9.27 2.00 -10.27
N ARG A 99 8.46 2.61 -9.43
CA ARG A 99 8.79 3.83 -8.69
C ARG A 99 8.31 3.72 -7.24
N GLN A 100 9.21 3.99 -6.30
CA GLN A 100 8.83 4.11 -4.90
C GLN A 100 8.07 5.42 -4.68
N ILE A 101 6.89 5.33 -4.07
CA ILE A 101 6.04 6.50 -3.79
C ILE A 101 6.13 6.93 -2.32
N ALA A 102 6.31 5.97 -1.42
CA ALA A 102 6.36 6.19 0.02
C ALA A 102 7.08 5.04 0.72
N TRP A 103 7.32 5.23 2.00
CA TRP A 103 7.69 4.17 2.92
C TRP A 103 7.04 4.40 4.28
N ASN A 104 6.85 3.33 5.03
CA ASN A 104 6.67 3.35 6.46
C ASN A 104 7.57 2.27 7.08
N ASP A 105 7.37 1.92 8.32
CA ASP A 105 8.21 0.92 8.96
C ASP A 105 7.40 -0.16 9.70
N PHE A 106 8.09 -1.23 9.93
CA PHE A 106 7.74 -2.21 10.94
C PHE A 106 8.47 -1.88 12.24
N ILE A 107 7.93 -2.35 13.32
CA ILE A 107 8.46 -2.17 14.66
C ILE A 107 8.43 -3.51 15.40
N VAL A 108 9.34 -3.69 16.35
CA VAL A 108 9.21 -4.78 17.32
C VAL A 108 8.57 -4.21 18.57
N VAL A 109 7.43 -4.75 18.93
CA VAL A 109 6.73 -4.42 20.17
C VAL A 109 6.86 -5.56 21.16
N GLY A 110 6.80 -5.24 22.45
CA GLY A 110 6.87 -6.21 23.53
C GLY A 110 6.52 -5.59 24.85
N PRO A 111 6.55 -6.38 25.96
CA PRO A 111 6.22 -5.89 27.27
C PRO A 111 7.25 -4.84 27.74
N ARG A 112 6.80 -3.81 28.46
CA ARG A 112 7.70 -2.77 29.03
C ARG A 112 8.77 -3.32 29.97
N SER A 113 8.53 -4.49 30.57
CA SER A 113 9.52 -5.19 31.38
C SER A 113 10.74 -5.68 30.62
N ASP A 114 10.61 -5.80 29.30
CA ASP A 114 11.67 -6.15 28.34
C ASP A 114 12.66 -7.24 28.80
N PRO A 115 12.18 -8.46 29.03
CA PRO A 115 13.04 -9.54 29.57
C PRO A 115 14.19 -9.93 28.62
N ALA A 116 14.14 -9.57 27.37
CA ALA A 116 15.22 -9.79 26.39
C ALA A 116 16.18 -8.60 26.25
N HIS A 117 15.92 -7.49 26.95
CA HIS A 117 16.75 -6.27 26.95
C HIS A 117 17.02 -5.71 25.55
N ILE A 118 15.97 -5.57 24.74
CA ILE A 118 16.06 -5.08 23.35
C ILE A 118 15.68 -3.60 23.18
N ALA A 119 15.11 -3.00 24.22
CA ALA A 119 14.61 -1.64 24.16
C ALA A 119 15.69 -0.63 23.74
N GLY A 120 15.37 0.21 22.75
CA GLY A 120 16.26 1.24 22.24
C GLY A 120 17.35 0.77 21.29
N THR A 121 17.42 -0.53 20.95
CA THR A 121 18.29 -0.96 19.86
C THR A 121 17.70 -0.60 18.50
N HIS A 122 18.59 -0.24 17.55
CA HIS A 122 18.25 -0.05 16.14
C HIS A 122 18.73 -1.22 15.26
N ASP A 123 18.96 -2.39 15.86
CA ASP A 123 19.32 -3.63 15.17
C ASP A 123 18.26 -4.70 15.44
N ALA A 124 17.33 -4.85 14.48
CA ALA A 124 16.26 -5.83 14.58
C ALA A 124 16.77 -7.27 14.63
N VAL A 125 17.90 -7.59 13.98
CA VAL A 125 18.48 -8.94 14.01
C VAL A 125 19.11 -9.25 15.37
N ALA A 126 19.80 -8.28 15.95
CA ALA A 126 20.31 -8.41 17.32
C ALA A 126 19.17 -8.61 18.33
N ALA A 127 18.06 -7.87 18.16
CA ALA A 127 16.86 -8.03 18.97
C ALA A 127 16.26 -9.44 18.85
N MET A 128 16.14 -9.98 17.61
CA MET A 128 15.64 -11.34 17.42
C MET A 128 16.54 -12.38 18.09
N ARG A 129 17.88 -12.21 18.02
CA ARG A 129 18.83 -13.07 18.73
C ARG A 129 18.68 -13.00 20.25
N ALA A 130 18.49 -11.81 20.80
CA ALA A 130 18.31 -11.61 22.24
C ALA A 130 17.00 -12.25 22.71
N ILE A 131 15.88 -12.08 21.99
CA ILE A 131 14.60 -12.72 22.30
C ILE A 131 14.74 -14.24 22.32
N ALA A 132 15.37 -14.83 21.31
CA ALA A 132 15.60 -16.28 21.24
C ALA A 132 16.53 -16.78 22.36
N SER A 133 17.61 -16.06 22.67
CA SER A 133 18.54 -16.40 23.75
C SER A 133 17.87 -16.39 25.12
N ALA A 134 17.03 -15.38 25.37
CA ALA A 134 16.22 -15.28 26.59
C ALA A 134 15.06 -16.28 26.63
N ARG A 135 14.75 -16.97 25.51
CA ARG A 135 13.50 -17.74 25.28
C ARG A 135 12.26 -16.97 25.69
N ALA A 136 12.30 -15.66 25.48
CA ALA A 136 11.20 -14.78 25.83
C ALA A 136 10.01 -15.01 24.87
N PRO A 137 8.76 -15.01 25.36
CA PRO A 137 7.60 -15.28 24.54
C PRO A 137 7.57 -14.40 23.28
N PHE A 138 7.36 -14.99 22.12
CA PHE A 138 7.23 -14.31 20.82
C PHE A 138 6.00 -14.83 20.08
N VAL A 139 5.21 -13.91 19.57
CA VAL A 139 4.01 -14.21 18.77
C VAL A 139 4.31 -13.90 17.31
N SER A 140 4.22 -14.92 16.47
CA SER A 140 4.25 -14.82 15.02
C SER A 140 2.84 -14.76 14.45
N ARG A 141 2.67 -14.05 13.34
CA ARG A 141 1.41 -14.04 12.61
C ARG A 141 1.12 -15.38 11.94
N GLY A 142 2.10 -16.00 11.28
CA GLY A 142 1.94 -17.28 10.57
C GLY A 142 0.92 -17.27 9.43
N ASP A 143 0.57 -16.11 8.87
CA ASP A 143 -0.51 -15.94 7.91
C ASP A 143 -0.03 -15.67 6.47
N LYS A 144 1.26 -15.82 6.21
CA LYS A 144 1.92 -15.58 4.92
C LYS A 144 1.77 -14.13 4.41
N SER A 145 1.54 -13.18 5.30
CA SER A 145 1.51 -11.75 5.00
C SER A 145 2.91 -11.16 4.80
N GLY A 146 2.99 -9.88 4.39
CA GLY A 146 4.26 -9.15 4.32
C GLY A 146 4.98 -9.05 5.67
N THR A 147 4.25 -8.87 6.77
CA THR A 147 4.81 -8.87 8.13
C THR A 147 5.39 -10.23 8.50
N ASP A 148 4.68 -11.30 8.20
CA ASP A 148 5.14 -12.67 8.40
C ASP A 148 6.40 -12.97 7.57
N ALA A 149 6.41 -12.57 6.31
CA ALA A 149 7.59 -12.72 5.44
C ALA A 149 8.80 -11.94 5.96
N LEU A 150 8.61 -10.73 6.49
CA LEU A 150 9.66 -9.93 7.14
C LEU A 150 10.19 -10.65 8.39
N GLU A 151 9.32 -11.12 9.27
CA GLU A 151 9.68 -11.86 10.48
C GLU A 151 10.58 -13.05 10.15
N HIS A 152 10.13 -13.91 9.22
CA HIS A 152 10.91 -15.06 8.78
C HIS A 152 12.24 -14.69 8.14
N ARG A 153 12.31 -13.54 7.45
CA ARG A 153 13.58 -13.01 6.91
C ARG A 153 14.54 -12.61 8.04
N LEU A 154 14.03 -11.93 9.07
CA LEU A 154 14.85 -11.53 10.23
C LEU A 154 15.37 -12.73 10.99
N TRP A 155 14.55 -13.75 11.26
CA TRP A 155 14.98 -15.02 11.88
C TRP A 155 16.07 -15.72 11.06
N ARG A 156 15.92 -15.74 9.73
CA ARG A 156 16.92 -16.32 8.83
C ARG A 156 18.25 -15.57 8.89
N VAL A 157 18.22 -14.23 8.88
CA VAL A 157 19.43 -13.40 9.01
C VAL A 157 20.05 -13.54 10.40
N ALA A 158 19.24 -13.78 11.43
CA ALA A 158 19.70 -14.10 12.77
C ALA A 158 20.33 -15.52 12.85
N GLU A 159 20.18 -16.35 11.80
CA GLU A 159 20.59 -17.77 11.75
C GLU A 159 19.86 -18.63 12.81
N ILE A 160 18.60 -18.28 13.10
CA ILE A 160 17.77 -18.97 14.07
C ILE A 160 16.53 -19.53 13.36
N ASP A 161 16.24 -20.80 13.61
CA ASP A 161 14.96 -21.41 13.32
C ASP A 161 14.13 -21.41 14.61
N PRO A 162 13.19 -20.48 14.81
CA PRO A 162 12.50 -20.30 16.07
C PRO A 162 11.62 -21.51 16.42
N VAL A 163 11.12 -22.23 15.42
CA VAL A 163 10.31 -23.44 15.62
C VAL A 163 11.15 -24.56 16.20
N LYS A 164 12.36 -24.80 15.64
CA LYS A 164 13.29 -25.80 16.14
C LYS A 164 13.90 -25.39 17.48
N ALA A 165 14.29 -24.12 17.62
CA ALA A 165 14.88 -23.61 18.85
C ALA A 165 13.88 -23.53 20.01
N GLY A 166 12.61 -23.26 19.70
CA GLY A 166 11.58 -23.01 20.69
C GLY A 166 10.76 -24.23 21.11
N GLY A 167 10.67 -25.27 20.26
CA GLY A 167 9.85 -26.44 20.56
C GLY A 167 8.40 -26.14 20.97
N GLY A 168 7.84 -24.99 20.53
CA GLY A 168 6.52 -24.50 20.91
C GLY A 168 6.44 -23.83 22.31
N SER A 169 7.58 -23.68 23.01
CA SER A 169 7.58 -23.09 24.34
C SER A 169 7.54 -21.56 24.36
N TRP A 170 8.37 -20.89 23.57
CA TRP A 170 8.46 -19.43 23.54
C TRP A 170 8.00 -18.81 22.21
N TYR A 171 8.04 -19.54 21.11
CA TYR A 171 7.58 -19.09 19.79
C TYR A 171 6.18 -19.62 19.50
N ARG A 172 5.25 -18.74 19.19
CA ARG A 172 3.84 -19.06 18.93
C ARG A 172 3.39 -18.50 17.59
N ASP A 173 3.15 -19.39 16.66
CA ASP A 173 2.45 -19.10 15.40
C ASP A 173 0.94 -19.17 15.66
N ILE A 174 0.22 -18.06 15.38
CA ILE A 174 -1.23 -17.97 15.64
C ILE A 174 -2.08 -18.12 14.38
N GLY A 175 -1.48 -18.12 13.19
CA GLY A 175 -2.22 -18.21 11.93
C GLY A 175 -3.20 -17.05 11.71
N GLY A 176 -2.92 -15.85 12.21
CA GLY A 176 -3.88 -14.76 12.28
C GLY A 176 -3.35 -13.40 11.86
N GLY A 177 -4.28 -12.44 11.60
CA GLY A 177 -3.94 -11.08 11.21
C GLY A 177 -3.25 -10.28 12.33
N MET A 178 -2.74 -9.08 12.00
CA MET A 178 -1.92 -8.26 12.90
C MET A 178 -2.63 -7.92 14.22
N GLY A 179 -3.92 -7.57 14.18
CA GLY A 179 -4.69 -7.29 15.39
C GLY A 179 -4.80 -8.50 16.33
N ALA A 180 -4.93 -9.72 15.77
CA ALA A 180 -4.93 -10.95 16.55
C ALA A 180 -3.56 -11.21 17.18
N ALA A 181 -2.46 -10.97 16.42
CA ALA A 181 -1.09 -11.10 16.92
C ALA A 181 -0.80 -10.13 18.07
N LEU A 182 -1.22 -8.86 17.94
CA LEU A 182 -1.08 -7.86 19.00
C LEU A 182 -1.89 -8.21 20.26
N ASN A 183 -3.13 -8.72 20.10
CA ASN A 183 -3.93 -9.18 21.23
C ASN A 183 -3.28 -10.39 21.94
N ALA A 184 -2.77 -11.35 21.17
CA ALA A 184 -2.06 -12.49 21.72
C ALA A 184 -0.76 -12.07 22.44
N ALA A 185 0.01 -11.18 21.82
CA ALA A 185 1.24 -10.64 22.42
C ALA A 185 0.94 -9.90 23.73
N GLN A 186 -0.12 -9.10 23.78
CA GLN A 186 -0.55 -8.41 24.99
C GLN A 186 -0.93 -9.41 26.10
N ALA A 187 -1.76 -10.41 25.78
CA ALA A 187 -2.22 -11.40 26.76
C ALA A 187 -1.10 -12.30 27.28
N MET A 188 -0.05 -12.53 26.49
CA MET A 188 1.09 -13.40 26.83
C MET A 188 2.31 -12.64 27.35
N ASN A 189 2.29 -11.31 27.44
CA ASN A 189 3.48 -10.48 27.65
C ASN A 189 4.61 -10.86 26.69
N ALA A 190 4.27 -10.99 25.39
CA ALA A 190 5.16 -11.48 24.37
C ALA A 190 5.65 -10.37 23.45
N TYR A 191 6.76 -10.61 22.76
CA TYR A 191 7.23 -9.81 21.64
C TYR A 191 6.47 -10.17 20.37
N THR A 192 6.33 -9.21 19.45
CA THR A 192 5.84 -9.45 18.09
C THR A 192 6.34 -8.35 17.17
N ILE A 193 6.30 -8.59 15.85
CA ILE A 193 6.53 -7.56 14.84
C ILE A 193 5.18 -7.02 14.37
N SER A 194 5.06 -5.70 14.32
CA SER A 194 3.87 -5.03 13.78
C SER A 194 4.26 -4.00 12.73
N ASP A 195 3.39 -3.78 11.75
CA ASP A 195 3.43 -2.54 10.99
C ASP A 195 3.02 -1.38 11.91
N ARG A 196 3.65 -0.20 11.72
CA ARG A 196 3.39 0.98 12.56
C ARG A 196 1.93 1.43 12.47
N GLY A 197 1.31 1.34 11.31
CA GLY A 197 -0.08 1.78 11.12
C GLY A 197 -1.06 1.00 11.98
N THR A 198 -0.94 -0.34 11.99
CA THR A 198 -1.75 -1.18 12.87
C THR A 198 -1.46 -0.89 14.32
N TRP A 199 -0.18 -0.73 14.69
CA TRP A 199 0.19 -0.39 16.07
C TRP A 199 -0.41 0.93 16.54
N LEU A 200 -0.38 1.98 15.72
CA LEU A 200 -0.95 3.28 16.07
C LEU A 200 -2.45 3.18 16.33
N SER A 201 -3.17 2.43 15.49
CA SER A 201 -4.62 2.24 15.58
C SER A 201 -5.03 1.21 16.63
N PHE A 202 -4.09 0.40 17.15
CA PHE A 202 -4.40 -0.66 18.10
C PHE A 202 -4.72 -0.11 19.49
N GLY A 203 -5.96 -0.33 19.95
CA GLY A 203 -6.43 0.21 21.24
C GLY A 203 -6.03 -0.60 22.48
N ASN A 204 -5.86 -1.93 22.33
CA ASN A 204 -5.63 -2.85 23.47
C ASN A 204 -4.13 -3.07 23.73
N LYS A 205 -3.35 -1.98 23.82
CA LYS A 205 -1.88 -2.06 23.98
C LYS A 205 -1.46 -2.66 25.32
N GLY A 206 -2.26 -2.45 26.39
CA GLY A 206 -1.89 -2.90 27.72
C GLY A 206 -0.48 -2.47 28.11
N ASP A 207 0.38 -3.42 28.47
CA ASP A 207 1.79 -3.18 28.83
C ASP A 207 2.75 -3.23 27.63
N LEU A 208 2.24 -3.41 26.40
CA LEU A 208 3.09 -3.39 25.21
C LEU A 208 3.61 -1.99 24.92
N ALA A 209 4.86 -1.93 24.46
CA ALA A 209 5.54 -0.72 23.97
C ALA A 209 6.33 -1.03 22.71
N VAL A 210 6.68 0.01 21.94
CA VAL A 210 7.67 -0.09 20.88
C VAL A 210 9.04 -0.22 21.53
N LEU A 211 9.77 -1.27 21.19
CA LEU A 211 11.08 -1.57 21.76
C LEU A 211 12.21 -1.46 20.73
N VAL A 212 11.91 -1.78 19.44
CA VAL A 212 12.87 -1.66 18.35
C VAL A 212 12.23 -0.96 17.16
N GLU A 213 12.90 0.04 16.65
CA GLU A 213 12.54 0.81 15.46
C GLU A 213 13.79 1.39 14.78
N GLY A 214 13.65 1.93 13.57
CA GLY A 214 14.73 2.65 12.88
C GLY A 214 15.79 1.75 12.22
N ASP A 215 15.63 0.42 12.21
CA ASP A 215 16.48 -0.48 11.44
C ASP A 215 16.12 -0.42 9.96
N PRO A 216 17.09 -0.25 9.03
CA PRO A 216 16.80 -0.26 7.59
C PRO A 216 16.11 -1.52 7.08
N ARG A 217 16.25 -2.66 7.76
CA ARG A 217 15.57 -3.93 7.46
C ARG A 217 14.08 -3.91 7.81
N LEU A 218 13.66 -2.98 8.67
CA LEU A 218 12.26 -2.77 9.05
C LEU A 218 11.53 -1.80 8.12
N LEU A 219 12.23 -1.21 7.12
CA LEU A 219 11.58 -0.34 6.15
C LEU A 219 10.60 -1.11 5.27
N ASN A 220 9.40 -0.56 5.17
CA ASN A 220 8.31 -1.06 4.35
C ASN A 220 8.09 -0.07 3.20
N ARG A 221 8.61 -0.41 2.02
CA ARG A 221 8.55 0.43 0.83
C ARG A 221 7.30 0.13 0.02
N TYR A 222 6.73 1.16 -0.56
CA TYR A 222 5.55 1.09 -1.40
C TYR A 222 5.91 1.51 -2.81
N ASP A 223 5.82 0.56 -3.74
CA ASP A 223 6.18 0.77 -5.13
C ASP A 223 4.93 0.74 -6.02
N VAL A 224 4.79 1.77 -6.86
CA VAL A 224 3.85 1.75 -7.98
C VAL A 224 4.56 1.20 -9.21
N ILE A 225 3.89 0.30 -9.94
CA ILE A 225 4.45 -0.40 -11.11
C ILE A 225 3.37 -0.44 -12.19
N LEU A 226 3.73 -0.08 -13.41
CA LEU A 226 2.89 -0.26 -14.59
C LEU A 226 3.05 -1.66 -15.16
N LEU A 227 1.99 -2.21 -15.73
CA LEU A 227 2.07 -3.46 -16.48
C LEU A 227 2.87 -3.25 -17.76
N ASN A 228 3.63 -4.28 -18.15
CA ASN A 228 4.47 -4.24 -19.35
C ASN A 228 3.61 -4.48 -20.62
N PRO A 229 3.44 -3.49 -21.50
CA PRO A 229 2.60 -3.63 -22.69
C PRO A 229 3.15 -4.65 -23.71
N ALA A 230 4.41 -5.05 -23.58
CA ALA A 230 4.97 -6.11 -24.42
C ALA A 230 4.46 -7.52 -24.03
N LYS A 231 3.87 -7.67 -22.83
CA LYS A 231 3.33 -8.93 -22.32
C LYS A 231 1.83 -8.90 -22.05
N HIS A 232 1.30 -7.73 -21.73
CA HIS A 232 -0.07 -7.54 -21.26
C HIS A 232 -0.83 -6.60 -22.19
N PRO A 233 -2.09 -6.90 -22.55
CA PRO A 233 -2.97 -5.93 -23.16
C PRO A 233 -3.37 -4.89 -22.11
N VAL A 234 -2.88 -3.65 -22.24
CA VAL A 234 -3.14 -2.58 -21.27
C VAL A 234 -3.90 -1.41 -21.90
N PRO A 235 -5.19 -1.58 -22.21
CA PRO A 235 -5.98 -0.57 -22.93
C PRO A 235 -6.10 0.75 -22.14
N LYS A 236 -5.90 0.72 -20.83
CA LYS A 236 -5.96 1.89 -19.96
C LYS A 236 -4.58 2.36 -19.45
N GLN A 237 -3.51 2.01 -20.16
CA GLN A 237 -2.14 2.32 -19.73
C GLN A 237 -1.92 3.83 -19.52
N ASP A 238 -2.52 4.69 -20.34
CA ASP A 238 -2.37 6.14 -20.18
C ASP A 238 -3.03 6.63 -18.89
N LEU A 239 -4.19 6.07 -18.53
CA LEU A 239 -4.86 6.40 -17.27
C LEU A 239 -4.06 5.89 -16.05
N ALA A 240 -3.55 4.66 -16.15
CA ALA A 240 -2.68 4.08 -15.13
C ALA A 240 -1.38 4.90 -14.96
N ARG A 241 -0.77 5.32 -16.06
CA ARG A 241 0.41 6.21 -16.07
C ARG A 241 0.11 7.56 -15.42
N ARG A 242 -1.05 8.16 -15.72
CA ARG A 242 -1.47 9.42 -15.07
C ARG A 242 -1.59 9.27 -13.56
N PHE A 243 -2.15 8.15 -13.07
CA PHE A 243 -2.21 7.89 -11.63
C PHE A 243 -0.82 7.68 -11.02
N ALA A 244 0.04 6.88 -11.64
CA ALA A 244 1.41 6.69 -11.19
C ALA A 244 2.19 8.01 -11.14
N GLN A 245 2.04 8.87 -12.16
CA GLN A 245 2.67 10.19 -12.20
C GLN A 245 2.12 11.12 -11.12
N TRP A 246 0.80 11.09 -10.85
CA TRP A 246 0.21 11.88 -9.79
C TRP A 246 0.73 11.47 -8.41
N LEU A 247 0.85 10.16 -8.14
CA LEU A 247 1.46 9.68 -6.88
C LEU A 247 2.89 10.19 -6.68
N LEU A 248 3.61 10.48 -7.76
CA LEU A 248 4.99 10.98 -7.76
C LEU A 248 5.07 12.52 -7.84
N SER A 249 3.97 13.20 -8.12
CA SER A 249 3.92 14.66 -8.23
C SER A 249 4.05 15.35 -6.87
N PRO A 250 4.37 16.64 -6.82
CA PRO A 250 4.37 17.41 -5.57
C PRO A 250 3.02 17.31 -4.82
N GLU A 251 1.90 17.32 -5.53
CA GLU A 251 0.56 17.24 -4.97
C GLU A 251 0.29 15.87 -4.34
N GLY A 252 0.59 14.78 -5.07
CA GLY A 252 0.44 13.41 -4.58
C GLY A 252 1.36 13.14 -3.38
N GLN A 253 2.61 13.59 -3.45
CA GLN A 253 3.57 13.44 -2.35
C GLN A 253 3.18 14.26 -1.12
N ALA A 254 2.64 15.47 -1.30
CA ALA A 254 2.09 16.26 -0.20
C ALA A 254 0.87 15.57 0.44
N ALA A 255 -0.03 15.00 -0.37
CA ALA A 255 -1.18 14.26 0.14
C ALA A 255 -0.76 13.01 0.95
N ILE A 256 0.25 12.27 0.48
CA ILE A 256 0.82 11.13 1.21
C ILE A 256 1.44 11.59 2.53
N GLY A 257 2.25 12.64 2.52
CA GLY A 257 2.95 13.15 3.70
C GLY A 257 2.05 13.80 4.73
N ALA A 258 0.90 14.33 4.31
CA ALA A 258 -0.09 14.93 5.20
C ALA A 258 -0.98 13.89 5.90
N TYR A 259 -0.95 12.63 5.46
CA TYR A 259 -1.77 11.58 6.06
C TYR A 259 -1.24 11.19 7.45
N THR A 260 -2.09 11.31 8.46
CA THR A 260 -1.77 10.98 9.85
C THR A 260 -2.78 9.99 10.43
N VAL A 261 -2.32 9.19 11.38
CA VAL A 261 -3.16 8.31 12.21
C VAL A 261 -2.97 8.75 13.66
N HIS A 262 -4.04 9.15 14.33
CA HIS A 262 -4.01 9.72 15.68
C HIS A 262 -3.03 10.90 15.85
N GLY A 263 -2.83 11.70 14.78
CA GLY A 263 -1.92 12.86 14.76
C GLY A 263 -0.46 12.52 14.46
N GLU A 264 -0.13 11.24 14.28
CA GLU A 264 1.22 10.80 13.89
C GLU A 264 1.29 10.50 12.38
N GLN A 265 2.36 10.98 11.72
CA GLN A 265 2.60 10.70 10.32
C GLN A 265 2.89 9.21 10.12
N LEU A 266 2.13 8.56 9.22
CA LEU A 266 2.28 7.13 8.98
C LEU A 266 3.09 6.82 7.73
N PHE A 267 3.02 7.65 6.70
CA PHE A 267 3.75 7.45 5.45
C PHE A 267 4.70 8.60 5.17
N TYR A 268 5.90 8.25 4.76
CA TYR A 268 6.96 9.20 4.41
C TYR A 268 7.12 9.22 2.89
N PRO A 269 6.83 10.36 2.23
CA PRO A 269 7.00 10.52 0.79
C PRO A 269 8.43 10.22 0.35
N SER A 270 8.60 9.60 -0.83
CA SER A 270 9.93 9.19 -1.29
C SER A 270 10.17 9.35 -2.80
N ALA A 271 9.29 10.02 -3.52
CA ALA A 271 9.45 10.25 -4.96
C ALA A 271 10.68 11.08 -5.32
N SER A 272 11.18 11.89 -4.40
CA SER A 272 12.35 12.77 -4.58
C SER A 272 13.70 12.07 -4.43
N HIS A 273 13.72 10.77 -4.11
CA HIS A 273 14.94 9.98 -3.97
C HIS A 273 14.98 8.87 -5.05
N PRO A 274 15.26 9.21 -6.32
CA PRO A 274 15.57 8.18 -7.30
C PRO A 274 16.86 7.48 -6.85
N LYS A 275 16.83 6.17 -6.71
CA LYS A 275 18.03 5.33 -6.57
C LYS A 275 18.68 5.11 -7.91
#